data_3ebd1a119cc5d90b71ffc98c854a6b59
#
_entry.id   3ebd1a119cc5d90b71ffc98c854a6b59
#
_cell.length_a   1.000
_cell.length_b   1.000
_cell.length_c   1.000
_cell.angle_alpha   90.00
_cell.angle_beta   90.00
_cell.angle_gamma   90.00
#
_symmetry.space_group_name_H-M   'P 1'
#
loop_
_entity.id
_entity.type
_entity.pdbx_description
1 polymer ?
#
loop_
_entity_poly.entity_id
_entity_poly.type
_entity_poly.pdbx_seq_one_letter_code
_entity_poly.pdbx_strand_id
1 'polypeptide(L)'
;MIAMNETVDQACKSLLTAFFKKFPNAELQVKVNHILKKLTTLKFPMPGKAGGWAGGIVYAVSSIGVGVPGVLNSELEEAFKVSMGTMYKRAAMIRELLSL
;
A
#
# COMPACT_ATOMS: atom_id res chain seq x y z
N MET A 1 -3.06 -6.50 27.57
CA MET A 1 -2.80 -6.42 26.97
C MET A 1 -2.92 -5.94 26.05
N ILE A 2 -2.96 -5.85 25.86
CA ILE A 2 -2.98 -5.52 25.20
C ILE A 2 -3.02 -5.32 24.22
N ALA A 3 -2.59 -5.12 24.48
CA ALA A 3 -2.77 -4.37 23.38
C ALA A 3 -2.93 -5.03 22.11
N MET A 4 -3.94 -5.21 21.80
CA MET A 4 -4.34 -5.94 20.66
C MET A 4 -4.55 -5.06 19.47
N ASN A 5 -4.19 -3.80 19.61
CA ASN A 5 -4.31 -2.89 18.50
C ASN A 5 -3.23 -3.16 17.48
N GLU A 6 -3.62 -3.46 16.28
CA GLU A 6 -2.66 -3.56 15.19
C GLU A 6 -2.08 -2.19 14.91
N THR A 7 -0.79 -2.13 14.67
CA THR A 7 -0.19 -0.91 14.16
C THR A 7 -0.57 -0.76 12.70
N VAL A 8 -0.46 0.44 12.16
CA VAL A 8 -0.81 0.69 10.76
C VAL A 8 0.05 -0.16 9.84
N ASP A 9 1.33 -0.31 10.15
CA ASP A 9 2.21 -1.13 9.32
C ASP A 9 1.81 -2.61 9.33
N GLN A 10 1.37 -3.13 10.47
CA GLN A 10 0.90 -4.52 10.55
C GLN A 10 -0.40 -4.69 9.76
N ALA A 11 -1.31 -3.73 9.87
CA ALA A 11 -2.55 -3.74 9.10
C ALA A 11 -2.25 -3.66 7.60
N CYS A 12 -1.28 -2.85 7.19
CA CYS A 12 -0.84 -2.78 5.81
C CYS A 12 -0.30 -4.13 5.34
N LYS A 13 0.53 -4.78 6.15
CA LYS A 13 1.08 -6.10 5.80
C LYS A 13 -0.03 -7.12 5.60
N SER A 14 -1.04 -7.11 6.46
CA SER A 14 -2.16 -8.04 6.34
C SER A 14 -2.92 -7.82 5.05
N LEU A 15 -3.20 -6.56 4.72
CA LEU A 15 -3.91 -6.23 3.49
C LEU A 15 -3.09 -6.58 2.25
N LEU A 16 -1.79 -6.31 2.30
CA LEU A 16 -0.91 -6.62 1.18
C LEU A 16 -0.75 -8.12 0.98
N THR A 17 -0.66 -8.88 2.06
CA THR A 17 -0.59 -10.34 1.99
C THR A 17 -1.84 -10.89 1.31
N ALA A 18 -3.03 -10.41 1.70
CA ALA A 18 -4.27 -10.83 1.09
C ALA A 18 -4.34 -10.41 -0.38
N PHE A 19 -3.89 -9.21 -0.68
CA PHE A 19 -3.88 -8.71 -2.06
C PHE A 19 -3.00 -9.59 -2.97
N PHE A 20 -1.76 -9.86 -2.55
CA PHE A 20 -0.86 -10.67 -3.38
C PHE A 20 -1.21 -12.14 -3.42
N LYS A 21 -2.02 -12.61 -2.47
CA LYS A 21 -2.56 -13.94 -2.53
C LYS A 21 -3.59 -14.06 -3.66
N LYS A 22 -4.38 -12.99 -3.86
CA LYS A 22 -5.38 -12.93 -4.90
C LYS A 22 -4.80 -12.54 -6.26
N PHE A 23 -3.82 -11.66 -6.26
CA PHE A 23 -3.17 -11.16 -7.47
C PHE A 23 -1.65 -11.38 -7.38
N PRO A 24 -1.18 -12.62 -7.56
CA PRO A 24 0.24 -12.91 -7.41
C PRO A 24 1.13 -12.10 -8.35
N ASN A 25 2.12 -11.44 -7.81
CA ASN A 25 3.10 -10.67 -8.57
C ASN A 25 4.35 -10.51 -7.70
N ALA A 26 5.27 -11.46 -7.83
CA ALA A 26 6.45 -11.50 -6.97
C ALA A 26 7.31 -10.26 -7.08
N GLU A 27 7.50 -9.74 -8.28
CA GLU A 27 8.31 -8.56 -8.50
C GLU A 27 7.72 -7.34 -7.80
N LEU A 28 6.42 -7.13 -7.97
CA LEU A 28 5.73 -6.01 -7.33
C LEU A 28 5.74 -6.18 -5.80
N GLN A 29 5.56 -7.41 -5.32
CA GLN A 29 5.54 -7.69 -3.90
C GLN A 29 6.87 -7.32 -3.23
N VAL A 30 7.99 -7.61 -3.87
CA VAL A 30 9.30 -7.24 -3.37
C VAL A 30 9.43 -5.72 -3.25
N LYS A 31 9.00 -5.00 -4.28
CA LYS A 31 9.05 -3.53 -4.27
C LYS A 31 8.17 -2.95 -3.19
N VAL A 32 6.96 -3.47 -3.05
CA VAL A 32 6.02 -3.01 -2.03
C VAL A 32 6.55 -3.23 -0.62
N ASN A 33 7.09 -4.41 -0.37
CA ASN A 33 7.66 -4.72 0.94
C ASN A 33 8.84 -3.80 1.26
N HIS A 34 9.65 -3.49 0.26
CA HIS A 34 10.79 -2.58 0.42
C HIS A 34 10.32 -1.18 0.83
N ILE A 35 9.28 -0.67 0.16
CA ILE A 35 8.74 0.66 0.47
C ILE A 35 8.11 0.67 1.87
N LEU A 36 7.34 -0.34 2.21
CA LEU A 36 6.73 -0.42 3.53
C LEU A 36 7.81 -0.42 4.62
N LYS A 37 8.88 -1.17 4.41
CA LYS A 37 9.99 -1.20 5.34
C LYS A 37 10.65 0.17 5.49
N LYS A 38 10.82 0.90 4.39
CA LYS A 38 11.38 2.25 4.45
C LYS A 38 10.48 3.18 5.26
N LEU A 39 9.17 3.12 5.04
CA LEU A 39 8.24 3.96 5.79
C LEU A 39 8.28 3.65 7.28
N THR A 40 8.33 2.36 7.64
CA THR A 40 8.40 2.00 9.05
C THR A 40 9.75 2.37 9.69
N THR A 41 10.83 2.27 8.93
CA THR A 41 12.16 2.67 9.40
C THR A 41 12.21 4.17 9.67
N LEU A 42 11.57 4.97 8.83
CA LEU A 42 11.48 6.42 9.02
C LEU A 42 10.50 6.79 10.12
N LYS A 43 9.76 5.80 10.64
CA LYS A 43 8.72 6.01 11.64
C LYS A 43 7.65 7.00 11.16
N PHE A 44 7.38 6.97 9.86
CA PHE A 44 6.34 7.81 9.28
C PHE A 44 4.98 7.37 9.84
N PRO A 45 4.19 8.29 10.39
CA PRO A 45 2.99 7.92 11.15
C PRO A 45 1.86 7.28 10.34
N MET A 46 1.82 7.44 9.04
CA MET A 46 0.78 6.87 8.18
C MET A 46 -0.64 7.06 8.76
N PRO A 47 -1.09 8.31 8.92
CA PRO A 47 -2.38 8.57 9.54
C PRO A 47 -3.53 8.13 8.64
N GLY A 48 -4.64 7.75 9.26
CA GLY A 48 -5.84 7.32 8.55
C GLY A 48 -5.90 5.83 8.37
N LYS A 49 -6.69 5.39 7.39
CA LYS A 49 -6.92 3.96 7.17
C LYS A 49 -5.70 3.29 6.56
N ALA A 50 -5.38 2.10 7.08
CA ALA A 50 -4.27 1.31 6.57
C ALA A 50 -4.44 0.99 5.08
N GLY A 51 -5.68 0.78 4.62
CA GLY A 51 -5.96 0.49 3.22
C GLY A 51 -5.48 1.57 2.28
N GLY A 52 -5.60 2.84 2.70
CA GLY A 52 -5.11 3.95 1.89
C GLY A 52 -3.60 3.88 1.71
N TRP A 53 -2.87 3.53 2.76
CA TRP A 53 -1.42 3.40 2.69
C TRP A 53 -1.00 2.15 1.94
N ALA A 54 -1.62 1.00 2.22
CA ALA A 54 -1.31 -0.24 1.53
C ALA A 54 -1.57 -0.11 0.02
N GLY A 55 -2.75 0.37 -0.34
CA GLY A 55 -3.09 0.60 -1.75
C GLY A 55 -2.22 1.68 -2.38
N GLY A 56 -1.92 2.74 -1.61
CA GLY A 56 -1.04 3.80 -2.08
C GLY A 56 0.37 3.30 -2.38
N ILE A 57 0.91 2.42 -1.54
CA ILE A 57 2.23 1.84 -1.79
C ILE A 57 2.21 1.02 -3.08
N VAL A 58 1.21 0.17 -3.24
CA VAL A 58 1.08 -0.63 -4.46
C VAL A 58 1.02 0.25 -5.70
N TYR A 59 0.21 1.29 -5.64
CA TYR A 59 0.06 2.20 -6.77
C TYR A 59 1.33 3.01 -7.04
N ALA A 60 2.02 3.41 -5.97
CA ALA A 60 3.23 4.24 -6.09
C ALA A 60 4.37 3.49 -6.77
N VAL A 61 4.49 2.18 -6.53
CA VAL A 61 5.60 1.40 -7.09
C VAL A 61 5.24 0.65 -8.37
N SER A 62 3.96 0.66 -8.75
CA SER A 62 3.57 0.15 -10.05
C SER A 62 3.95 1.18 -11.10
N SER A 63 3.78 0.91 -12.36
CA SER A 63 4.20 1.85 -13.40
C SER A 63 3.47 3.18 -13.28
N ILE A 64 4.21 4.27 -13.34
CA ILE A 64 3.65 5.61 -13.26
C ILE A 64 2.61 5.80 -14.37
N GLY A 65 1.38 6.13 -13.95
CA GLY A 65 0.30 6.41 -14.90
C GLY A 65 -0.32 5.19 -15.55
N VAL A 66 0.15 3.99 -15.22
CA VAL A 66 -0.34 2.77 -15.85
C VAL A 66 -1.21 1.95 -14.91
N GLY A 67 -1.01 2.10 -13.60
CA GLY A 67 -1.71 1.31 -12.61
C GLY A 67 -1.06 -0.05 -12.40
N VAL A 68 -1.79 -0.96 -11.81
CA VAL A 68 -1.27 -2.29 -11.46
C VAL A 68 -1.61 -3.26 -12.58
N PRO A 69 -0.60 -3.91 -13.19
CA PRO A 69 -0.87 -4.83 -14.30
C PRO A 69 -1.83 -5.95 -13.89
N GLY A 70 -2.85 -6.17 -14.71
CA GLY A 70 -3.79 -7.26 -14.50
C GLY A 70 -4.81 -7.01 -13.39
N VAL A 71 -4.85 -5.82 -12.81
CA VAL A 71 -5.77 -5.49 -11.72
C VAL A 71 -6.54 -4.22 -12.08
N LEU A 72 -7.86 -4.29 -12.01
CA LEU A 72 -8.71 -3.14 -12.26
C LEU A 72 -8.73 -2.21 -11.05
N ASN A 73 -8.98 -0.92 -11.29
CA ASN A 73 -9.10 0.03 -10.19
C ASN A 73 -10.19 -0.36 -9.20
N SER A 74 -11.31 -0.90 -9.70
CA SER A 74 -12.40 -1.36 -8.82
C SER A 74 -11.94 -2.52 -7.94
N GLU A 75 -11.04 -3.36 -8.44
CA GLU A 75 -10.49 -4.45 -7.65
C GLU A 75 -9.54 -3.94 -6.57
N LEU A 76 -8.78 -2.90 -6.88
CA LEU A 76 -7.94 -2.25 -5.88
C LEU A 76 -8.79 -1.64 -4.77
N GLU A 77 -9.86 -0.93 -5.14
CA GLU A 77 -10.75 -0.33 -4.16
C GLU A 77 -11.38 -1.39 -3.25
N GLU A 78 -11.76 -2.51 -3.82
CA GLU A 78 -12.33 -3.59 -3.04
C GLU A 78 -11.30 -4.22 -2.11
N ALA A 79 -10.09 -4.46 -2.61
CA ALA A 79 -9.04 -5.11 -1.84
C ALA A 79 -8.60 -4.27 -0.65
N PHE A 80 -8.45 -2.97 -0.85
CA PHE A 80 -7.94 -2.08 0.19
C PHE A 80 -9.02 -1.27 0.90
N LYS A 81 -10.26 -1.38 0.43
CA LYS A 81 -11.44 -0.77 1.06
C LYS A 81 -11.34 0.75 1.19
N VAL A 82 -10.74 1.37 0.19
CA VAL A 82 -10.66 2.82 0.08
C VAL A 82 -10.84 3.21 -1.38
N SER A 83 -11.17 4.46 -1.63
CA SER A 83 -11.35 4.94 -3.00
C SER A 83 -9.99 5.12 -3.71
N MET A 84 -10.02 5.10 -5.03
CA MET A 84 -8.81 5.39 -5.81
C MET A 84 -8.28 6.79 -5.51
N GLY A 85 -9.18 7.75 -5.23
CA GLY A 85 -8.75 9.10 -4.87
C GLY A 85 -7.85 9.10 -3.65
N THR A 86 -8.19 8.30 -2.64
CA THR A 86 -7.36 8.16 -1.45
C THR A 86 -6.02 7.51 -1.79
N MET A 87 -6.05 6.45 -2.61
CA MET A 87 -4.82 5.79 -3.03
C MET A 87 -3.89 6.73 -3.80
N TYR A 88 -4.45 7.55 -4.69
CA TYR A 88 -3.66 8.52 -5.45
C TYR A 88 -2.97 9.52 -4.53
N LYS A 89 -3.70 10.03 -3.53
CA LYS A 89 -3.13 10.97 -2.57
C LYS A 89 -2.00 10.34 -1.78
N ARG A 90 -2.22 9.13 -1.29
CA ARG A 90 -1.19 8.42 -0.52
C ARG A 90 0.02 8.09 -1.38
N ALA A 91 -0.22 7.65 -2.62
CA ALA A 91 0.87 7.36 -3.56
C ALA A 91 1.72 8.60 -3.83
N ALA A 92 1.08 9.75 -4.02
CA ALA A 92 1.81 11.00 -4.25
C ALA A 92 2.67 11.36 -3.05
N MET A 93 2.13 11.20 -1.84
CA MET A 93 2.88 11.47 -0.61
C MET A 93 4.08 10.54 -0.48
N ILE A 94 3.89 9.26 -0.78
CA ILE A 94 4.95 8.27 -0.70
C ILE A 94 6.06 8.59 -1.70
N ARG A 95 5.70 8.92 -2.94
CA ARG A 95 6.68 9.28 -3.96
C ARG A 95 7.49 10.49 -3.55
N GLU A 96 6.83 11.51 -3.01
CA GLU A 96 7.50 12.70 -2.56
C GLU A 96 8.40 12.42 -1.36
N LEU A 97 7.89 11.71 -0.38
CA LEU A 97 8.63 11.40 0.84
C LEU A 97 9.88 10.57 0.56
N LEU A 98 9.81 9.63 -0.34
CA LEU A 98 10.90 8.70 -0.64
C LEU A 98 11.64 9.04 -1.94
N SER A 99 11.29 10.13 -2.58
CA SER A 99 11.92 10.57 -3.83
C SER A 99 11.86 9.51 -4.93
N LEU A 100 10.70 8.90 -5.06
CA LEU A 100 10.51 7.88 -6.09
C LEU A 100 10.25 8.50 -7.47
#